data_bfbcb6ffcbf4dff22a53a909b734f719
#
_entry.id   bfbcb6ffcbf4dff22a53a909b734f719
#
_cell.length_a   1.000
_cell.length_b   1.000
_cell.length_c   1.000
_cell.angle_alpha   90.00
_cell.angle_beta   90.00
_cell.angle_gamma   90.00
#
_symmetry.space_group_name_H-M   'P 1'
#
loop_
_entity.id
_entity.type
_entity.pdbx_description
1 polymer ?
#
loop_
_entity_poly.entity_id
_entity_poly.type
_entity_poly.pdbx_seq_one_letter_code
_entity_poly.pdbx_strand_id
1 'polypeptide(L)'
;MRKITYCLILFLFIYPLSLMADNGVNESVLKELDRVIEEKYSFHVHKEKEIDEIKARLHRSGNNEEKYELCGSLFYLYLHYQADSSLYYINEKMRLLPLLDKPELKNEIIINRAEVMGVMGMYNEALEQLRQINPQALELGPLNYYYRTFRAYYGWVADYTTNAEEKQKYLEKTDVYRDSILATARQGVDRDIVLAEKYMVAGK
;
A
#
# COMPACT_ATOMS: atom_id res chain seq x y z
N MET A 1 15.82 -17.17 65.81
CA MET A 1 15.85 -17.26 64.33
C MET A 1 14.47 -17.14 63.67
N ARG A 2 13.37 -17.56 64.32
CA ARG A 2 12.00 -17.48 63.72
C ARG A 2 11.41 -16.05 63.47
N LYS A 3 11.85 -15.07 64.29
CA LYS A 3 11.33 -13.68 64.21
C LYS A 3 11.92 -12.84 63.03
N ILE A 4 13.11 -13.17 62.57
CA ILE A 4 13.79 -12.47 61.43
C ILE A 4 13.20 -12.89 60.14
N THR A 5 12.74 -14.14 60.02
CA THR A 5 12.13 -14.67 58.78
C THR A 5 10.79 -14.00 58.47
N TYR A 6 9.99 -13.63 59.47
CA TYR A 6 8.71 -12.93 59.27
C TYR A 6 8.89 -11.46 58.88
N CYS A 7 9.94 -10.79 59.33
CA CYS A 7 10.25 -9.44 58.89
C CYS A 7 10.68 -9.39 57.40
N LEU A 8 11.43 -10.39 56.93
CA LEU A 8 11.86 -10.48 55.53
C LEU A 8 10.69 -10.79 54.59
N ILE A 9 9.72 -11.61 55.03
CA ILE A 9 8.50 -11.90 54.21
C ILE A 9 7.58 -10.69 54.19
N LEU A 10 7.50 -9.89 55.24
CA LEU A 10 6.67 -8.67 55.26
C LEU A 10 7.24 -7.56 54.39
N PHE A 11 8.58 -7.50 54.22
CA PHE A 11 9.23 -6.53 53.33
C PHE A 11 9.05 -6.84 51.84
N LEU A 12 8.82 -8.11 51.47
CA LEU A 12 8.54 -8.54 50.12
C LEU A 12 7.10 -8.18 49.64
N PHE A 13 6.18 -7.94 50.56
CA PHE A 13 4.80 -7.56 50.27
C PHE A 13 4.55 -6.04 50.25
N ILE A 14 5.55 -5.21 50.62
CA ILE A 14 5.40 -3.73 50.69
C ILE A 14 6.04 -3.03 49.50
N TYR A 15 6.72 -3.73 48.59
CA TYR A 15 7.03 -3.15 47.31
C TYR A 15 5.79 -3.26 46.38
N PRO A 16 4.98 -2.20 46.26
CA PRO A 16 4.11 -2.13 45.10
C PRO A 16 5.07 -2.12 43.91
N LEU A 17 5.04 -3.14 43.09
CA LEU A 17 5.47 -3.03 41.69
C LEU A 17 4.61 -1.94 41.07
N SER A 18 5.03 -0.69 41.28
CA SER A 18 4.65 0.41 40.44
C SER A 18 5.30 0.12 39.08
N LEU A 19 4.70 -0.81 38.32
CA LEU A 19 4.76 -0.75 36.88
C LEU A 19 4.10 0.57 36.54
N MET A 20 4.86 1.66 36.62
CA MET A 20 4.57 2.88 35.93
C MET A 20 4.74 2.55 34.45
N ALA A 21 3.72 1.90 33.87
CA ALA A 21 3.48 2.07 32.46
C ALA A 21 3.42 3.59 32.25
N ASP A 22 4.25 4.10 31.39
CA ASP A 22 4.25 5.51 31.01
C ASP A 22 2.91 5.83 30.31
N ASN A 23 1.88 6.05 31.16
CA ASN A 23 0.50 6.27 30.72
C ASN A 23 0.34 7.63 30.00
N GLY A 24 1.33 8.52 30.09
CA GLY A 24 1.21 9.88 29.54
C GLY A 24 1.33 9.91 28.02
N VAL A 25 2.25 9.14 27.46
CA VAL A 25 2.41 9.03 26.00
C VAL A 25 1.22 8.29 25.37
N ASN A 26 0.75 7.22 26.03
CA ASN A 26 -0.42 6.46 25.55
C ASN A 26 -1.70 7.30 25.59
N GLU A 27 -1.92 8.14 26.60
CA GLU A 27 -3.14 8.94 26.71
C GLU A 27 -3.21 10.04 25.64
N SER A 28 -2.09 10.69 25.33
CA SER A 28 -2.06 11.70 24.25
C SER A 28 -2.27 11.06 22.86
N VAL A 29 -1.70 9.90 22.61
CA VAL A 29 -1.88 9.14 21.37
C VAL A 29 -3.33 8.64 21.24
N LEU A 30 -3.94 8.17 22.33
CA LEU A 30 -5.34 7.75 22.34
C LEU A 30 -6.29 8.92 22.09
N LYS A 31 -6.06 10.09 22.68
CA LYS A 31 -6.86 11.31 22.40
C LYS A 31 -6.74 11.75 20.95
N GLU A 32 -5.53 11.66 20.36
CA GLU A 32 -5.34 11.96 18.94
C GLU A 32 -6.03 10.92 18.06
N LEU A 33 -5.99 9.64 18.43
CA LEU A 33 -6.72 8.59 17.72
C LEU A 33 -8.23 8.83 17.79
N ASP A 34 -8.78 9.17 18.96
CA ASP A 34 -10.21 9.48 19.12
C ASP A 34 -10.60 10.66 18.24
N ARG A 35 -9.78 11.72 18.19
CA ARG A 35 -10.00 12.88 17.30
C ARG A 35 -10.05 12.47 15.83
N VAL A 36 -9.11 11.63 15.38
CA VAL A 36 -9.07 11.13 13.98
C VAL A 36 -10.29 10.25 13.69
N ILE A 37 -10.73 9.44 14.66
CA ILE A 37 -11.94 8.62 14.53
C ILE A 37 -13.20 9.51 14.39
N GLU A 38 -13.30 10.57 15.19
CA GLU A 38 -14.40 11.53 15.08
C GLU A 38 -14.41 12.25 13.73
N GLU A 39 -13.23 12.57 13.19
CA GLU A 39 -13.09 13.22 11.88
C GLU A 39 -13.26 12.24 10.70
N LYS A 40 -13.35 10.95 10.92
CA LYS A 40 -13.48 9.92 9.86
C LYS A 40 -14.60 10.24 8.87
N TYR A 41 -15.73 10.74 9.38
CA TYR A 41 -16.86 11.09 8.53
C TYR A 41 -16.53 12.25 7.59
N SER A 42 -15.79 13.25 8.06
CA SER A 42 -15.40 14.40 7.23
C SER A 42 -14.43 13.99 6.11
N PHE A 43 -13.49 13.08 6.39
CA PHE A 43 -12.60 12.50 5.37
C PHE A 43 -13.38 11.71 4.33
N HIS A 44 -14.36 10.91 4.76
CA HIS A 44 -15.23 10.17 3.86
C HIS A 44 -16.01 11.12 2.93
N VAL A 45 -16.68 12.14 3.49
CA VAL A 45 -17.44 13.14 2.71
C VAL A 45 -16.53 13.87 1.72
N HIS A 46 -15.31 14.24 2.13
CA HIS A 46 -14.38 14.92 1.25
C HIS A 46 -13.95 14.02 0.08
N LYS A 47 -13.64 12.74 0.36
CA LYS A 47 -13.27 11.76 -0.65
C LYS A 47 -14.40 11.49 -1.65
N GLU A 48 -15.64 11.31 -1.18
CA GLU A 48 -16.79 11.13 -2.06
C GLU A 48 -17.03 12.35 -2.95
N LYS A 49 -16.87 13.56 -2.40
CA LYS A 49 -16.99 14.80 -3.17
C LYS A 49 -15.94 14.85 -4.30
N GLU A 50 -14.68 14.53 -4.01
CA GLU A 50 -13.60 14.47 -5.02
C GLU A 50 -13.93 13.45 -6.12
N ILE A 51 -14.40 12.27 -5.74
CA ILE A 51 -14.84 11.23 -6.66
C ILE A 51 -15.98 11.73 -7.57
N ASP A 52 -16.98 12.36 -6.99
CA ASP A 52 -18.14 12.86 -7.73
C ASP A 52 -17.77 13.99 -8.70
N GLU A 53 -16.85 14.87 -8.32
CA GLU A 53 -16.33 15.91 -9.21
C GLU A 53 -15.63 15.31 -10.43
N ILE A 54 -14.81 14.26 -10.26
CA ILE A 54 -14.13 13.58 -11.35
C ILE A 54 -15.12 12.80 -12.21
N LYS A 55 -16.11 12.10 -11.63
CA LYS A 55 -17.18 11.44 -12.37
C LYS A 55 -17.98 12.41 -13.23
N ALA A 56 -18.30 13.59 -12.67
CA ALA A 56 -19.02 14.62 -13.42
C ALA A 56 -18.20 15.16 -14.59
N ARG A 57 -16.88 15.28 -14.45
CA ARG A 57 -15.97 15.62 -15.55
C ARG A 57 -15.94 14.51 -16.60
N LEU A 58 -15.78 13.27 -16.17
CA LEU A 58 -15.75 12.10 -17.06
C LEU A 58 -17.03 12.01 -17.91
N HIS A 59 -18.20 12.25 -17.29
CA HIS A 59 -19.47 12.23 -17.99
C HIS A 59 -19.61 13.35 -19.03
N ARG A 60 -19.04 14.52 -18.78
CA ARG A 60 -19.10 15.68 -19.68
C ARG A 60 -18.05 15.68 -20.77
N SER A 61 -16.96 14.93 -20.58
CA SER A 61 -15.86 14.90 -21.54
C SER A 61 -16.27 14.25 -22.86
N GLY A 62 -15.98 14.92 -23.97
CA GLY A 62 -16.07 14.38 -25.32
C GLY A 62 -14.73 13.80 -25.84
N ASN A 63 -13.62 13.99 -25.10
CA ASN A 63 -12.27 13.63 -25.51
C ASN A 63 -11.86 12.28 -24.88
N ASN A 64 -11.45 11.33 -25.70
CA ASN A 64 -11.07 9.99 -25.23
C ASN A 64 -9.78 9.99 -24.40
N GLU A 65 -8.82 10.87 -24.66
CA GLU A 65 -7.61 11.02 -23.85
C GLU A 65 -7.97 11.54 -22.46
N GLU A 66 -8.78 12.59 -22.37
CA GLU A 66 -9.26 13.10 -21.08
C GLU A 66 -10.05 12.03 -20.32
N LYS A 67 -10.92 11.26 -20.98
CA LYS A 67 -11.63 10.14 -20.35
C LYS A 67 -10.67 9.10 -19.79
N TYR A 68 -9.62 8.76 -20.53
CA TYR A 68 -8.61 7.81 -20.10
C TYR A 68 -7.90 8.28 -18.81
N GLU A 69 -7.48 9.55 -18.76
CA GLU A 69 -6.85 10.16 -17.58
C GLU A 69 -7.79 10.23 -16.38
N LEU A 70 -9.06 10.61 -16.61
CA LEU A 70 -10.06 10.65 -15.55
C LEU A 70 -10.39 9.26 -14.99
N CYS A 71 -10.44 8.23 -15.84
CA CYS A 71 -10.54 6.84 -15.39
C CYS A 71 -9.31 6.42 -14.56
N GLY A 72 -8.10 6.87 -14.93
CA GLY A 72 -6.89 6.67 -14.13
C GLY A 72 -6.98 7.33 -12.75
N SER A 73 -7.46 8.57 -12.68
CA SER A 73 -7.70 9.27 -11.41
C SER A 73 -8.70 8.54 -10.53
N LEU A 74 -9.82 8.08 -11.10
CA LEU A 74 -10.84 7.31 -10.38
C LEU A 74 -10.30 5.94 -9.92
N PHE A 75 -9.48 5.27 -10.74
CA PHE A 75 -8.79 4.06 -10.33
C PHE A 75 -8.01 4.28 -9.03
N TYR A 76 -7.15 5.31 -8.95
CA TYR A 76 -6.34 5.57 -7.76
C TYR A 76 -7.19 5.97 -6.55
N LEU A 77 -8.22 6.77 -6.73
CA LEU A 77 -9.13 7.15 -5.64
C LEU A 77 -9.86 5.96 -5.04
N TYR A 78 -10.19 4.96 -5.86
CA TYR A 78 -10.90 3.77 -5.41
C TYR A 78 -10.00 2.62 -4.95
N LEU A 79 -8.72 2.58 -5.33
CA LEU A 79 -7.83 1.42 -5.18
C LEU A 79 -7.84 0.80 -3.77
N HIS A 80 -7.76 1.63 -2.72
CA HIS A 80 -7.80 1.18 -1.33
C HIS A 80 -9.09 1.54 -0.59
N TYR A 81 -10.09 1.99 -1.34
CA TYR A 81 -11.38 2.42 -0.79
C TYR A 81 -12.52 1.51 -1.22
N GLN A 82 -12.65 1.23 -2.50
CA GLN A 82 -13.61 0.32 -3.10
C GLN A 82 -12.97 -0.37 -4.32
N ALA A 83 -12.29 -1.49 -4.10
CA ALA A 83 -11.49 -2.15 -5.13
C ALA A 83 -12.30 -2.57 -6.37
N ASP A 84 -13.57 -2.98 -6.20
CA ASP A 84 -14.45 -3.29 -7.35
C ASP A 84 -14.67 -2.08 -8.25
N SER A 85 -14.85 -0.89 -7.68
CA SER A 85 -14.96 0.36 -8.43
C SER A 85 -13.66 0.71 -9.13
N SER A 86 -12.51 0.47 -8.48
CA SER A 86 -11.19 0.63 -9.08
C SER A 86 -11.04 -0.28 -10.31
N LEU A 87 -11.40 -1.57 -10.19
CA LEU A 87 -11.37 -2.53 -11.30
C LEU A 87 -12.30 -2.11 -12.45
N TYR A 88 -13.47 -1.55 -12.16
CA TYR A 88 -14.37 -1.01 -13.18
C TYR A 88 -13.66 0.07 -14.03
N TYR A 89 -12.99 1.05 -13.40
CA TYR A 89 -12.32 2.11 -14.14
C TYR A 89 -11.09 1.64 -14.93
N ILE A 90 -10.39 0.59 -14.49
CA ILE A 90 -9.36 -0.04 -15.32
C ILE A 90 -9.95 -0.73 -16.54
N ASN A 91 -11.11 -1.36 -16.43
CA ASN A 91 -11.80 -1.92 -17.59
C ASN A 91 -12.27 -0.82 -18.57
N GLU A 92 -12.69 0.34 -18.07
CA GLU A 92 -13.00 1.50 -18.92
C GLU A 92 -11.74 2.03 -19.65
N LYS A 93 -10.57 2.12 -18.98
CA LYS A 93 -9.29 2.44 -19.64
C LYS A 93 -9.01 1.46 -20.79
N MET A 94 -9.22 0.15 -20.56
CA MET A 94 -9.01 -0.87 -21.58
C MET A 94 -9.95 -0.71 -22.79
N ARG A 95 -11.20 -0.28 -22.57
CA ARG A 95 -12.16 0.02 -23.66
C ARG A 95 -11.79 1.25 -24.46
N LEU A 96 -11.18 2.25 -23.82
CA LEU A 96 -10.73 3.48 -24.47
C LEU A 96 -9.44 3.27 -25.28
N LEU A 97 -8.60 2.32 -24.91
CA LEU A 97 -7.28 2.11 -25.50
C LEU A 97 -7.30 2.04 -27.04
N PRO A 98 -8.19 1.28 -27.72
CA PRO A 98 -8.24 1.23 -29.18
C PRO A 98 -8.59 2.58 -29.85
N LEU A 99 -9.13 3.54 -29.09
CA LEU A 99 -9.56 4.86 -29.57
C LEU A 99 -8.45 5.92 -29.42
N LEU A 100 -7.32 5.57 -28.78
CA LEU A 100 -6.26 6.51 -28.45
C LEU A 100 -5.06 6.42 -29.41
N ASP A 101 -4.95 5.35 -30.18
CA ASP A 101 -3.77 5.05 -31.02
C ASP A 101 -2.43 5.10 -30.24
N LYS A 102 -2.47 4.64 -28.97
CA LYS A 102 -1.34 4.62 -28.02
C LYS A 102 -1.16 3.21 -27.43
N PRO A 103 -0.65 2.26 -28.22
CA PRO A 103 -0.54 0.85 -27.80
C PRO A 103 0.38 0.65 -26.57
N GLU A 104 1.32 1.56 -26.33
CA GLU A 104 2.22 1.57 -25.17
C GLU A 104 1.48 1.67 -23.83
N LEU A 105 0.30 2.30 -23.80
CA LEU A 105 -0.54 2.42 -22.59
C LEU A 105 -1.09 1.07 -22.12
N LYS A 106 -1.07 0.03 -22.97
CA LYS A 106 -1.54 -1.31 -22.60
C LYS A 106 -0.80 -1.87 -21.40
N ASN A 107 0.50 -1.68 -21.31
CA ASN A 107 1.30 -2.18 -20.20
C ASN A 107 0.93 -1.50 -18.88
N GLU A 108 0.66 -0.18 -18.89
CA GLU A 108 0.17 0.54 -17.72
C GLU A 108 -1.15 -0.04 -17.22
N ILE A 109 -2.10 -0.29 -18.12
CA ILE A 109 -3.41 -0.88 -17.77
C ILE A 109 -3.23 -2.28 -17.13
N ILE A 110 -2.33 -3.11 -17.67
CA ILE A 110 -2.03 -4.43 -17.13
C ILE A 110 -1.44 -4.31 -15.72
N ILE A 111 -0.51 -3.36 -15.47
CA ILE A 111 0.07 -3.13 -14.13
C ILE A 111 -1.02 -2.65 -13.17
N ASN A 112 -1.85 -1.67 -13.55
CA ASN A 112 -2.97 -1.20 -12.72
C ASN A 112 -3.93 -2.35 -12.37
N ARG A 113 -4.23 -3.22 -13.33
CA ARG A 113 -5.09 -4.38 -13.12
C ARG A 113 -4.48 -5.38 -12.13
N ALA A 114 -3.19 -5.65 -12.26
CA ALA A 114 -2.47 -6.50 -11.32
C ALA A 114 -2.46 -5.90 -9.91
N GLU A 115 -2.29 -4.59 -9.77
CA GLU A 115 -2.29 -3.91 -8.48
C GLU A 115 -3.66 -4.04 -7.78
N VAL A 116 -4.77 -3.73 -8.48
CA VAL A 116 -6.10 -3.88 -7.86
C VAL A 116 -6.42 -5.33 -7.53
N MET A 117 -6.03 -6.30 -8.37
CA MET A 117 -6.19 -7.72 -8.08
C MET A 117 -5.41 -8.11 -6.82
N GLY A 118 -4.19 -7.59 -6.64
CA GLY A 118 -3.41 -7.79 -5.42
C GLY A 118 -4.08 -7.21 -4.17
N VAL A 119 -4.65 -6.00 -4.26
CA VAL A 119 -5.44 -5.39 -3.18
C VAL A 119 -6.68 -6.23 -2.83
N MET A 120 -7.30 -6.87 -3.82
CA MET A 120 -8.44 -7.79 -3.63
C MET A 120 -8.05 -9.17 -3.10
N GLY A 121 -6.74 -9.47 -2.93
CA GLY A 121 -6.25 -10.78 -2.51
C GLY A 121 -6.18 -11.82 -3.63
N MET A 122 -6.41 -11.43 -4.88
CA MET A 122 -6.34 -12.29 -6.07
C MET A 122 -4.90 -12.41 -6.56
N TYR A 123 -4.03 -12.99 -5.71
CA TYR A 123 -2.58 -12.95 -5.92
C TYR A 123 -2.11 -13.72 -7.17
N ASN A 124 -2.73 -14.86 -7.47
CA ASN A 124 -2.35 -15.64 -8.65
C ASN A 124 -2.67 -14.88 -9.94
N GLU A 125 -3.87 -14.32 -10.03
CA GLU A 125 -4.33 -13.53 -11.16
C GLU A 125 -3.48 -12.27 -11.34
N ALA A 126 -3.13 -11.58 -10.25
CA ALA A 126 -2.23 -10.44 -10.26
C ALA A 126 -0.86 -10.81 -10.85
N LEU A 127 -0.29 -11.92 -10.40
CA LEU A 127 1.00 -12.41 -10.90
C LEU A 127 0.94 -12.79 -12.39
N GLU A 128 -0.14 -13.42 -12.83
CA GLU A 128 -0.36 -13.75 -14.25
C GLU A 128 -0.43 -12.49 -15.13
N GLN A 129 -1.07 -11.42 -14.66
CA GLN A 129 -1.06 -10.14 -15.36
C GLN A 129 0.37 -9.59 -15.50
N LEU A 130 1.12 -9.52 -14.42
CA LEU A 130 2.48 -8.97 -14.43
C LEU A 130 3.44 -9.77 -15.31
N ARG A 131 3.30 -11.09 -15.38
CA ARG A 131 4.13 -11.98 -16.22
C ARG A 131 3.93 -11.78 -17.72
N GLN A 132 2.84 -11.16 -18.14
CA GLN A 132 2.60 -10.85 -19.56
C GLN A 132 3.46 -9.69 -20.06
N ILE A 133 4.06 -8.92 -19.17
CA ILE A 133 4.84 -7.73 -19.49
C ILE A 133 6.31 -8.11 -19.72
N ASN A 134 6.87 -7.65 -20.83
CA ASN A 134 8.32 -7.64 -21.02
C ASN A 134 8.90 -6.37 -20.40
N PRO A 135 9.63 -6.45 -19.26
CA PRO A 135 10.15 -5.26 -18.59
C PRO A 135 11.18 -4.48 -19.42
N GLN A 136 11.89 -5.15 -20.36
CA GLN A 136 12.85 -4.46 -21.22
C GLN A 136 12.18 -3.56 -22.27
N ALA A 137 10.89 -3.74 -22.51
CA ALA A 137 10.11 -2.90 -23.43
C ALA A 137 9.43 -1.72 -22.71
N LEU A 138 9.61 -1.58 -21.40
CA LEU A 138 9.00 -0.49 -20.63
C LEU A 138 9.92 0.74 -20.59
N GLU A 139 9.32 1.91 -20.73
CA GLU A 139 9.98 3.17 -20.38
C GLU A 139 10.23 3.26 -18.88
N LEU A 140 11.08 4.17 -18.44
CA LEU A 140 11.56 4.27 -17.06
C LEU A 140 10.43 4.43 -16.03
N GLY A 141 9.40 5.22 -16.33
CA GLY A 141 8.26 5.44 -15.44
C GLY A 141 7.42 4.17 -15.23
N PRO A 142 6.86 3.58 -16.30
CA PRO A 142 6.17 2.30 -16.25
C PRO A 142 7.02 1.15 -15.69
N LEU A 143 8.33 1.11 -15.97
CA LEU A 143 9.24 0.12 -15.40
C LEU A 143 9.36 0.23 -13.88
N ASN A 144 9.49 1.45 -13.36
CA ASN A 144 9.53 1.68 -11.92
C ASN A 144 8.21 1.25 -11.25
N TYR A 145 7.07 1.59 -11.86
CA TYR A 145 5.75 1.19 -11.39
C TYR A 145 5.57 -0.33 -11.40
N TYR A 146 6.02 -1.01 -12.45
CA TYR A 146 6.04 -2.47 -12.55
C TYR A 146 6.80 -3.10 -11.37
N TYR A 147 7.99 -2.59 -11.04
CA TYR A 147 8.75 -3.09 -9.90
C TYR A 147 8.08 -2.80 -8.56
N ARG A 148 7.43 -1.63 -8.40
CA ARG A 148 6.63 -1.30 -7.21
C ARG A 148 5.48 -2.28 -7.01
N THR A 149 4.78 -2.64 -8.08
CA THR A 149 3.67 -3.59 -8.03
C THR A 149 4.15 -4.99 -7.67
N PHE A 150 5.29 -5.45 -8.21
CA PHE A 150 5.90 -6.71 -7.79
C PHE A 150 6.35 -6.69 -6.32
N ARG A 151 6.95 -5.59 -5.86
CA ARG A 151 7.33 -5.46 -4.45
C ARG A 151 6.10 -5.59 -3.55
N ALA A 152 5.02 -4.87 -3.87
CA ALA A 152 3.77 -4.95 -3.12
C ALA A 152 3.19 -6.37 -3.14
N TYR A 153 3.13 -6.99 -4.31
CA TYR A 153 2.67 -8.37 -4.48
C TYR A 153 3.41 -9.35 -3.56
N TYR A 154 4.75 -9.37 -3.59
CA TYR A 154 5.51 -10.28 -2.75
C TYR A 154 5.42 -9.93 -1.27
N GLY A 155 5.25 -8.65 -0.90
CA GLY A 155 4.94 -8.22 0.45
C GLY A 155 3.61 -8.81 0.96
N TRP A 156 2.54 -8.65 0.19
CA TRP A 156 1.23 -9.22 0.55
C TRP A 156 1.29 -10.75 0.69
N VAL A 157 1.93 -11.44 -0.25
CA VAL A 157 2.07 -12.90 -0.16
C VAL A 157 2.87 -13.30 1.08
N ALA A 158 3.95 -12.58 1.42
CA ALA A 158 4.72 -12.81 2.63
C ALA A 158 3.89 -12.63 3.91
N ASP A 159 3.04 -11.59 3.96
CA ASP A 159 2.19 -11.30 5.13
C ASP A 159 1.20 -12.43 5.43
N TYR A 160 0.65 -13.06 4.40
CA TYR A 160 -0.29 -14.18 4.53
C TYR A 160 0.40 -15.56 4.59
N THR A 161 1.72 -15.63 4.43
CA THR A 161 2.46 -16.89 4.48
C THR A 161 2.83 -17.23 5.92
N THR A 162 2.32 -18.37 6.43
CA THR A 162 2.57 -18.84 7.80
C THR A 162 3.86 -19.67 7.93
N ASN A 163 4.28 -20.35 6.86
CA ASN A 163 5.55 -21.08 6.87
C ASN A 163 6.73 -20.10 6.82
N ALA A 164 7.60 -20.15 7.84
CA ALA A 164 8.69 -19.20 8.01
C ALA A 164 9.72 -19.24 6.85
N GLU A 165 10.03 -20.42 6.32
CA GLU A 165 10.98 -20.58 5.21
C GLU A 165 10.41 -19.99 3.92
N GLU A 166 9.15 -20.29 3.59
CA GLU A 166 8.49 -19.73 2.42
C GLU A 166 8.30 -18.21 2.56
N LYS A 167 7.91 -17.72 3.73
CA LYS A 167 7.82 -16.29 4.03
C LYS A 167 9.15 -15.58 3.74
N GLN A 168 10.26 -16.15 4.18
CA GLN A 168 11.58 -15.59 3.98
C GLN A 168 11.91 -15.46 2.48
N LYS A 169 11.58 -16.47 1.66
CA LYS A 169 11.75 -16.41 0.20
C LYS A 169 10.97 -15.26 -0.46
N TYR A 170 9.76 -14.96 0.03
CA TYR A 170 8.98 -13.83 -0.47
C TYR A 170 9.55 -12.49 -0.02
N LEU A 171 10.03 -12.38 1.22
CA LEU A 171 10.72 -11.18 1.70
C LEU A 171 12.00 -10.89 0.91
N GLU A 172 12.79 -11.90 0.59
CA GLU A 172 13.98 -11.76 -0.28
C GLU A 172 13.61 -11.22 -1.68
N LYS A 173 12.52 -11.72 -2.27
CA LYS A 173 12.01 -11.17 -3.53
C LYS A 173 11.58 -9.71 -3.39
N THR A 174 10.94 -9.36 -2.27
CA THR A 174 10.59 -7.97 -1.95
C THR A 174 11.82 -7.06 -1.95
N ASP A 175 12.95 -7.54 -1.39
CA ASP A 175 14.21 -6.79 -1.38
C ASP A 175 14.82 -6.62 -2.78
N VAL A 176 14.79 -7.66 -3.61
CA VAL A 176 15.25 -7.58 -5.01
C VAL A 176 14.48 -6.50 -5.77
N TYR A 177 13.15 -6.45 -5.60
CA TYR A 177 12.35 -5.42 -6.26
C TYR A 177 12.53 -4.03 -5.64
N ARG A 178 12.83 -3.92 -4.34
CA ARG A 178 13.23 -2.65 -3.71
C ARG A 178 14.50 -2.09 -4.36
N ASP A 179 15.49 -2.93 -4.59
CA ASP A 179 16.72 -2.53 -5.29
C ASP A 179 16.45 -2.12 -6.75
N SER A 180 15.57 -2.83 -7.45
CA SER A 180 15.14 -2.48 -8.81
C SER A 180 14.42 -1.12 -8.86
N ILE A 181 13.57 -0.83 -7.86
CA ILE A 181 12.92 0.49 -7.72
C ILE A 181 13.98 1.58 -7.51
N LEU A 182 14.93 1.37 -6.59
CA LEU A 182 15.99 2.34 -6.30
C LEU A 182 16.88 2.62 -7.51
N ALA A 183 17.14 1.61 -8.34
CA ALA A 183 17.92 1.74 -9.57
C ALA A 183 17.19 2.52 -10.67
N THR A 184 15.85 2.50 -10.69
CA THR A 184 15.01 3.14 -11.72
C THR A 184 14.30 4.41 -11.25
N ALA A 185 14.27 4.67 -9.94
CA ALA A 185 13.62 5.85 -9.37
C ALA A 185 14.45 7.12 -9.62
N ARG A 186 13.74 8.20 -9.97
CA ARG A 186 14.33 9.54 -9.94
C ARG A 186 14.59 9.97 -8.49
N GLN A 187 15.50 10.92 -8.31
CA GLN A 187 15.71 11.58 -7.01
C GLN A 187 14.39 12.22 -6.53
N GLY A 188 14.07 12.06 -5.27
CA GLY A 188 12.86 12.63 -4.66
C GLY A 188 12.27 11.77 -3.56
N VAL A 189 11.18 12.25 -2.96
CA VAL A 189 10.54 11.67 -1.77
C VAL A 189 10.24 10.17 -1.95
N ASP A 190 9.72 9.78 -3.10
CA ASP A 190 9.37 8.37 -3.37
C ASP A 190 10.59 7.43 -3.28
N ARG A 191 11.73 7.88 -3.79
CA ARG A 191 12.99 7.14 -3.70
C ARG A 191 13.48 7.07 -2.26
N ASP A 192 13.36 8.17 -1.53
CA ASP A 192 13.81 8.27 -0.14
C ASP A 192 12.94 7.39 0.78
N ILE A 193 11.64 7.27 0.52
CA ILE A 193 10.74 6.34 1.23
C ILE A 193 11.22 4.90 1.03
N VAL A 194 11.46 4.47 -0.21
CA VAL A 194 11.92 3.10 -0.49
C VAL A 194 13.30 2.82 0.13
N LEU A 195 14.18 3.82 0.15
CA LEU A 195 15.48 3.71 0.80
C LEU A 195 15.34 3.57 2.33
N ALA A 196 14.47 4.36 2.95
CA ALA A 196 14.16 4.27 4.37
C ALA A 196 13.58 2.90 4.74
N GLU A 197 12.61 2.38 3.95
CA GLU A 197 12.09 1.02 4.13
C GLU A 197 13.21 -0.03 4.10
N LYS A 198 14.15 0.10 3.16
CA LYS A 198 15.28 -0.83 3.05
C LYS A 198 16.15 -0.82 4.31
N TYR A 199 16.45 0.35 4.88
CA TYR A 199 17.22 0.46 6.11
C TYR A 199 16.45 -0.08 7.32
N MET A 200 15.14 0.18 7.42
CA MET A 200 14.30 -0.35 8.50
C MET A 200 14.29 -1.88 8.51
N VAL A 201 14.12 -2.51 7.34
CA VAL A 201 14.14 -3.99 7.22
C VAL A 201 15.52 -4.56 7.54
N ALA A 202 16.60 -3.85 7.21
CA ALA A 202 17.96 -4.26 7.53
C ALA A 202 18.36 -4.00 9.00
N GLY A 203 17.48 -3.43 9.83
CA GLY A 203 17.74 -3.12 11.24
C GLY A 203 18.81 -2.01 11.43
N LYS A 204 18.88 -1.07 10.50
CA LYS A 204 19.85 0.03 10.49
C LYS A 204 19.16 1.38 10.69
#